data_80447bf37e8f3eb56c2ccdfe1bd247f3
#
_entry.id   80447bf37e8f3eb56c2ccdfe1bd247f3
#
_cell.length_a   1.000
_cell.length_b   1.000
_cell.length_c   1.000
_cell.angle_alpha   90.00
_cell.angle_beta   90.00
_cell.angle_gamma   90.00
#
_symmetry.space_group_name_H-M   'P 1'
#
loop_
_entity.id
_entity.type
_entity.pdbx_description
1 polymer ?
#
loop_
_entity_poly.entity_id
_entity_poly.type
_entity_poly.pdbx_seq_one_letter_code
_entity_poly.pdbx_strand_id
1 'polypeptide(L)' 'MKEDHIEVEGVVSVVLPGTMFRVELDNKHIVLATICGKMRKRWVRLTAGDRVKMEMSPYDLDKARITWRLR' A
#
# COMPACT_ATOMS: atom_id res chain seq x y z
N MET A 1 6.28 20.76 10.26
CA MET A 1 6.39 19.62 11.17
C MET A 1 6.34 18.33 10.38
N LYS A 2 7.21 17.42 10.71
CA LYS A 2 7.23 16.15 10.02
C LYS A 2 6.18 15.22 10.56
N GLU A 3 5.53 14.56 9.64
CA GLU A 3 4.64 13.47 10.04
C GLU A 3 5.47 12.20 10.18
N ASP A 4 5.19 11.48 11.23
CA ASP A 4 5.79 10.17 11.40
C ASP A 4 4.98 9.17 10.60
N HIS A 5 5.68 8.43 9.75
CA HIS A 5 5.04 7.37 8.98
C HIS A 5 5.57 6.04 9.44
N ILE A 6 4.67 5.07 9.48
CA ILE A 6 5.04 3.70 9.78
C ILE A 6 5.23 2.99 8.46
N GLU A 7 6.39 2.35 8.31
CA GLU A 7 6.67 1.57 7.11
C GLU A 7 6.23 0.14 7.35
N VAL A 8 5.40 -0.38 6.46
CA VAL A 8 4.88 -1.73 6.58
C VAL A 8 4.94 -2.42 5.24
N GLU A 9 4.88 -3.74 5.27
CA GLU A 9 4.83 -4.55 4.07
C GLU A 9 3.61 -5.44 4.10
N GLY A 10 3.11 -5.77 2.94
CA GLY A 10 1.99 -6.65 2.82
C GLY A 10 1.85 -7.20 1.43
N VAL A 11 0.82 -7.99 1.23
CA VAL A 11 0.53 -8.64 -0.04
C VAL A 11 -0.80 -8.13 -0.55
N VAL A 12 -0.82 -7.72 -1.81
CA VAL A 12 -2.08 -7.27 -2.43
C VAL A 12 -3.04 -8.43 -2.48
N SER A 13 -4.21 -8.27 -1.86
CA SER A 13 -5.20 -9.32 -1.86
C SER A 13 -6.29 -9.08 -2.89
N VAL A 14 -6.67 -7.83 -3.11
CA VAL A 14 -7.72 -7.50 -4.08
C VAL A 14 -7.34 -6.20 -4.78
N VAL A 15 -7.52 -6.19 -6.10
CA VAL A 15 -7.36 -4.98 -6.90
C VAL A 15 -8.72 -4.34 -7.06
N LEU A 16 -8.86 -3.10 -6.61
CA LEU A 16 -10.12 -2.37 -6.67
C LEU A 16 -10.09 -1.38 -7.83
N PRO A 17 -11.25 -0.89 -8.27
CA PRO A 17 -11.29 0.13 -9.32
C PRO A 17 -10.56 1.40 -8.90
N GLY A 18 -10.06 2.11 -9.90
CA GLY A 18 -9.22 3.27 -9.63
C GLY A 18 -7.85 2.82 -9.24
N THR A 19 -7.16 3.53 -8.42
CA THR A 19 -5.81 3.16 -8.02
C THR A 19 -5.78 2.65 -6.58
N MET A 20 -6.77 1.84 -6.23
CA MET A 20 -6.93 1.37 -4.87
C MET A 20 -6.75 -0.14 -4.79
N PHE A 21 -6.25 -0.59 -3.66
CA PHE A 21 -5.95 -2.00 -3.44
C PHE A 21 -6.26 -2.36 -2.01
N ARG A 22 -6.68 -3.59 -1.80
CA ARG A 22 -6.72 -4.14 -0.45
C ARG A 22 -5.45 -4.94 -0.25
N VAL A 23 -4.74 -4.64 0.81
CA VAL A 23 -3.45 -5.25 1.10
C VAL A 23 -3.51 -5.89 2.47
N GLU A 24 -3.12 -7.15 2.53
CA GLU A 24 -3.08 -7.87 3.79
C GLU A 24 -1.69 -7.75 4.38
N LEU A 25 -1.63 -7.24 5.60
CA LEU A 25 -0.36 -7.12 6.32
C LEU A 25 0.02 -8.47 6.93
N ASP A 26 1.25 -8.55 7.41
CA ASP A 26 1.75 -9.80 7.99
C ASP A 26 0.95 -10.22 9.23
N ASN A 27 0.33 -9.26 9.91
CA ASN A 27 -0.49 -9.54 11.09
C ASN A 27 -1.95 -9.83 10.72
N LYS A 28 -2.24 -10.08 9.45
CA LYS A 28 -3.58 -10.39 8.95
C LYS A 28 -4.52 -9.20 8.90
N HIS A 29 -4.05 -8.02 9.26
CA HIS A 29 -4.85 -6.81 9.14
C HIS A 29 -4.91 -6.37 7.68
N ILE A 30 -6.11 -6.03 7.21
CA ILE A 30 -6.28 -5.60 5.82
C ILE A 30 -6.45 -4.08 5.80
N VAL A 31 -5.65 -3.43 4.96
CA VAL A 31 -5.70 -1.99 4.81
C VAL A 31 -6.10 -1.63 3.38
N LEU A 32 -6.67 -0.45 3.24
CA LEU A 32 -6.99 0.10 1.94
C LEU A 32 -5.81 0.95 1.49
N ALA A 33 -5.19 0.58 0.39
CA ALA A 33 -3.96 1.20 -0.07
C ALA A 33 -4.16 1.92 -1.40
N THR A 34 -3.44 3.01 -1.57
CA THR A 34 -3.37 3.74 -2.84
C THR A 34 -1.94 3.76 -3.31
N ILE A 35 -1.74 4.07 -4.58
CA ILE A 35 -0.40 4.16 -5.15
C ILE A 35 0.12 5.57 -4.95
N CYS A 36 1.39 5.69 -4.51
CA CYS A 36 1.99 7.01 -4.37
C CYS A 36 2.24 7.63 -5.74
N GLY A 37 2.46 8.97 -5.74
CA GLY A 37 2.60 9.70 -7.00
C GLY A 37 3.73 9.22 -7.88
N LYS A 38 4.85 8.82 -7.27
CA LYS A 38 5.99 8.33 -8.04
C LYS A 38 5.67 7.05 -8.80
N MET A 39 4.98 6.13 -8.15
CA MET A 39 4.62 4.88 -8.80
C MET A 39 3.58 5.11 -9.88
N ARG A 40 2.69 6.07 -9.66
CA ARG A 40 1.68 6.40 -10.64
C ARG A 40 2.32 6.92 -11.93
N LYS A 41 3.35 7.73 -11.80
CA LYS A 41 4.07 8.25 -12.96
C LYS A 41 4.78 7.16 -13.73
N ARG A 42 5.27 6.15 -13.04
CA ARG A 42 6.01 5.06 -13.66
C ARG A 42 5.12 3.96 -14.18
N TRP A 43 3.82 4.11 -13.98
CA TRP A 43 2.87 3.11 -14.47
C TRP A 43 3.17 1.73 -13.92
N VAL A 44 3.33 1.64 -12.63
CA VAL A 44 3.55 0.34 -11.98
C VAL A 44 2.22 -0.38 -11.90
N ARG A 45 2.19 -1.59 -12.42
CA ARG A 45 0.99 -2.40 -12.38
C ARG A 45 1.08 -3.38 -11.24
N LEU A 46 0.05 -3.39 -10.41
CA LEU A 46 -0.02 -4.29 -9.27
C LEU A 46 -1.16 -5.28 -9.47
N THR A 47 -0.93 -6.51 -9.05
CA THR A 47 -1.95 -7.56 -9.12
C THR A 47 -2.02 -8.26 -7.78
N ALA A 48 -3.09 -9.03 -7.59
CA ALA A 48 -3.22 -9.82 -6.38
C ALA A 48 -2.05 -10.78 -6.27
N GLY A 49 -1.47 -10.85 -5.08
CA GLY A 49 -0.30 -11.67 -4.82
C GLY A 49 1.02 -10.91 -4.82
N ASP A 50 1.02 -9.67 -5.32
CA ASP A 50 2.25 -8.87 -5.31
C ASP A 50 2.55 -8.38 -3.89
N ARG A 51 3.82 -8.44 -3.54
CA ARG A 51 4.26 -7.93 -2.26
C ARG A 51 4.69 -6.48 -2.42
N VAL A 52 4.23 -5.64 -1.50
CA VAL A 52 4.47 -4.20 -1.61
C VAL A 52 4.92 -3.64 -0.28
N LYS A 53 5.65 -2.54 -0.36
CA LYS A 53 6.03 -1.75 0.80
C LYS A 53 5.14 -0.51 0.83
N MET A 54 4.67 -0.17 2.02
CA MET A 54 3.72 0.91 2.16
C MET A 54 4.10 1.81 3.32
N GLU A 55 3.57 3.02 3.28
CA GLU A 55 3.61 3.94 4.41
C GLU A 55 2.20 4.15 4.91
N MET A 56 2.06 4.24 6.23
CA MET A 56 0.78 4.59 6.80
C MET A 56 0.98 5.50 7.99
N SER A 57 -0.06 6.30 8.27
CA SER A 57 -0.05 7.20 9.41
C SER A 57 -0.31 6.40 10.68
N PRO A 58 0.39 6.69 11.78
CA PRO A 58 0.05 6.04 13.05
C PRO A 58 -1.34 6.43 13.55
N TYR A 59 -1.91 7.47 12.98
CA TYR A 59 -3.25 7.93 13.37
C TYR A 59 -4.35 7.30 12.52
N ASP A 60 -3.99 6.56 11.48
CA ASP A 60 -4.99 5.93 10.61
C ASP A 60 -4.42 4.62 10.11
N LEU A 61 -4.68 3.56 10.87
CA LEU A 61 -4.09 2.25 10.57
C LEU A 61 -4.91 1.45 9.56
N ASP A 62 -5.97 2.04 9.02
CA ASP A 62 -6.79 1.36 8.01
C ASP A 62 -6.44 1.77 6.58
N LYS A 63 -5.63 2.80 6.43
CA LYS A 63 -5.27 3.31 5.12
C LYS A 63 -3.76 3.38 4.98
N ALA A 64 -3.29 3.12 3.77
CA ALA A 64 -1.86 3.12 3.52
C ALA A 64 -1.59 3.65 2.12
N ARG A 65 -0.34 3.97 1.86
CA ARG A 65 0.11 4.38 0.55
C ARG A 65 1.25 3.48 0.11
N ILE A 66 1.08 2.86 -1.05
CA ILE A 66 2.10 1.96 -1.58
C ILE A 66 3.23 2.81 -2.14
N THR A 67 4.43 2.59 -1.62
CA THR A 67 5.61 3.37 -2.05
C THR A 67 6.56 2.55 -2.88
N TRP A 68 6.47 1.23 -2.83
CA TRP A 68 7.39 0.39 -3.55
C TRP A 68 6.78 -0.99 -3.79
N ARG A 69 7.05 -1.53 -4.97
CA ARG A 69 6.66 -2.89 -5.29
C ARG A 69 7.86 -3.78 -5.09
N LEU A 70 7.71 -4.75 -4.18
CA LEU A 70 8.82 -5.65 -3.86
C LEU A 70 8.87 -6.83 -4.80
N ARG A 71 7.71 -7.25 -5.29
CA ARG A 71 7.66 -8.40 -6.16
C ARG A 71 6.51 -8.31 -7.10
#